data_d9322da0f9fbea95da3841b967093cb7
#
_entry.id   d9322da0f9fbea95da3841b967093cb7
#
_cell.length_a   1.000
_cell.length_b   1.000
_cell.length_c   1.000
_cell.angle_alpha   90.00
_cell.angle_beta   90.00
_cell.angle_gamma   90.00
#
_symmetry.space_group_name_H-M   'P 1'
#
loop_
_entity.id
_entity.type
_entity.pdbx_description
1 polymer ?
#
loop_
_entity_poly.entity_id
_entity_poly.type
_entity_poly.pdbx_seq_one_letter_code
_entity_poly.pdbx_strand_id
1 'polypeptide(L)'
;MPRIKLEFPNEQGQVLSGLLETPPGNLPVERIALFAHCFTCSKDVAAATRISRALAARGIAVLRFDFTGLGNSDGDFSNTNFSSNVQDLLAAARKLEEDYSAPQLLIGHSLGGAAVLMAAAELPAVKAVATIAAPATADHLRHLFKESADEIESAGEATVQLGGREFRVRRQLLEDLDKHDSAEHIRHLGRALLVYHSPLDTIVSIDEAARIYRSAMHPKSFLSLDGADHLLSRPEDSD
;
A
#
# COMPACT_ATOMS: atom_id res chain seq x y z
N MET A 1 -16.58 14.19 -6.83
CA MET A 1 -15.63 14.59 -5.77
C MET A 1 -14.59 15.50 -6.37
N PRO A 2 -14.24 16.60 -5.73
CA PRO A 2 -13.09 17.40 -6.14
C PRO A 2 -11.80 16.58 -6.01
N ARG A 3 -10.85 16.84 -6.91
CA ARG A 3 -9.56 16.16 -6.95
C ARG A 3 -8.45 17.17 -7.13
N ILE A 4 -7.39 17.03 -6.35
CA ILE A 4 -6.22 17.89 -6.39
C ILE A 4 -5.04 17.02 -6.78
N LYS A 5 -4.36 17.37 -7.88
CA LYS A 5 -3.10 16.72 -8.24
C LYS A 5 -2.00 17.25 -7.31
N LEU A 6 -1.21 16.34 -6.78
CA LEU A 6 -0.04 16.65 -5.96
C LEU A 6 1.19 16.01 -6.59
N GLU A 7 2.26 16.75 -6.59
CA GLU A 7 3.58 16.26 -6.97
C GLU A 7 4.55 16.58 -5.83
N PHE A 8 5.39 15.61 -5.47
CA PHE A 8 6.32 15.75 -4.36
C PHE A 8 7.55 14.87 -4.58
N PRO A 9 8.74 15.31 -4.17
CA PRO A 9 9.94 14.51 -4.29
C PRO A 9 9.99 13.43 -3.21
N ASN A 10 10.52 12.25 -3.56
CA ASN A 10 11.00 11.29 -2.61
C ASN A 10 12.43 11.62 -2.12
N GLU A 11 13.04 10.80 -1.29
CA GLU A 11 14.39 11.03 -0.75
C GLU A 11 15.48 11.01 -1.82
N GLN A 12 15.26 10.34 -2.94
CA GLN A 12 16.17 10.30 -4.09
C GLN A 12 15.95 11.48 -5.07
N GLY A 13 15.01 12.38 -4.77
CA GLY A 13 14.67 13.52 -5.62
C GLY A 13 13.78 13.19 -6.82
N GLN A 14 13.24 11.96 -6.89
CA GLN A 14 12.29 11.56 -7.93
C GLN A 14 10.91 12.11 -7.60
N VAL A 15 10.20 12.66 -8.59
CA VAL A 15 8.89 13.26 -8.40
C VAL A 15 7.82 12.16 -8.40
N LEU A 16 7.10 12.06 -7.28
CA LEU A 16 5.96 11.16 -7.14
C LEU A 16 4.65 11.87 -7.48
N SER A 17 3.78 11.15 -8.18
CA SER A 17 2.48 11.65 -8.65
C SER A 17 1.36 11.20 -7.73
N GLY A 18 0.69 12.15 -7.09
CA GLY A 18 -0.43 11.93 -6.19
C GLY A 18 -1.75 12.53 -6.67
N LEU A 19 -2.85 12.03 -6.12
CA LEU A 19 -4.20 12.53 -6.33
C LEU A 19 -4.94 12.54 -5.00
N LEU A 20 -5.24 13.73 -4.49
CA LEU A 20 -6.01 13.93 -3.27
C LEU A 20 -7.50 14.04 -3.62
N GLU A 21 -8.28 13.05 -3.22
CA GLU A 21 -9.75 13.12 -3.24
C GLU A 21 -10.22 13.89 -2.02
N THR A 22 -11.02 14.92 -2.21
CA THR A 22 -11.53 15.76 -1.11
C THR A 22 -13.03 15.65 -0.97
N PRO A 23 -13.59 15.93 0.23
CA PRO A 23 -15.03 15.98 0.45
C PRO A 23 -15.74 16.90 -0.53
N PRO A 24 -16.99 16.57 -0.92
CA PRO A 24 -17.76 17.39 -1.87
C PRO A 24 -18.37 18.63 -1.21
N GLY A 25 -18.53 19.69 -2.00
CA GLY A 25 -19.22 20.90 -1.58
C GLY A 25 -18.62 21.55 -0.34
N ASN A 26 -19.44 21.82 0.67
CA ASN A 26 -19.03 22.46 1.93
C ASN A 26 -18.78 21.45 3.07
N LEU A 27 -18.73 20.17 2.78
CA LEU A 27 -18.41 19.16 3.80
C LEU A 27 -16.96 19.38 4.26
N PRO A 28 -16.71 19.60 5.56
CA PRO A 28 -15.35 19.83 6.05
C PRO A 28 -14.49 18.59 5.92
N VAL A 29 -13.19 18.79 5.77
CA VAL A 29 -12.19 17.72 5.92
C VAL A 29 -11.99 17.46 7.40
N GLU A 30 -12.53 16.37 7.91
CA GLU A 30 -12.40 15.99 9.32
C GLU A 30 -11.11 15.22 9.58
N ARG A 31 -10.68 14.41 8.62
CA ARG A 31 -9.49 13.56 8.71
C ARG A 31 -8.82 13.44 7.34
N ILE A 32 -7.54 13.09 7.35
CA ILE A 32 -6.80 12.76 6.14
C ILE A 32 -6.33 11.31 6.21
N ALA A 33 -6.51 10.60 5.11
CA ALA A 33 -6.01 9.25 4.89
C ALA A 33 -4.96 9.23 3.78
N LEU A 34 -4.02 8.29 3.88
CA LEU A 34 -3.05 7.97 2.83
C LEU A 34 -3.30 6.53 2.38
N PHE A 35 -3.42 6.33 1.06
CA PHE A 35 -3.70 5.03 0.44
C PHE A 35 -2.49 4.54 -0.36
N ALA A 36 -1.96 3.38 0.00
CA ALA A 36 -0.90 2.66 -0.70
C ALA A 36 -1.48 1.53 -1.55
N HIS A 37 -1.26 1.59 -2.86
CA HIS A 37 -1.74 0.59 -3.80
C HIS A 37 -0.88 -0.70 -3.82
N CYS A 38 -1.35 -1.73 -4.54
CA CYS A 38 -0.66 -3.00 -4.69
C CYS A 38 0.62 -2.92 -5.53
N PHE A 39 1.47 -3.95 -5.41
CA PHE A 39 2.68 -4.12 -6.21
C PHE A 39 2.34 -4.09 -7.70
N THR A 40 3.08 -3.32 -8.49
CA THR A 40 2.84 -3.15 -9.95
C THR A 40 1.53 -2.47 -10.37
N CYS A 41 0.71 -1.98 -9.42
CA CYS A 41 -0.51 -1.25 -9.72
C CYS A 41 -0.24 0.26 -9.97
N SER A 42 -1.28 1.06 -9.88
CA SER A 42 -1.20 2.53 -9.85
C SER A 42 -2.25 3.10 -8.91
N LYS A 43 -2.14 4.39 -8.60
CA LYS A 43 -3.14 5.14 -7.81
C LYS A 43 -4.56 5.11 -8.40
N ASP A 44 -4.68 4.80 -9.70
CA ASP A 44 -5.95 4.83 -10.43
C ASP A 44 -6.68 3.48 -10.48
N VAL A 45 -6.21 2.47 -9.73
CA VAL A 45 -6.92 1.19 -9.56
C VAL A 45 -8.36 1.45 -9.11
N ALA A 46 -9.30 0.73 -9.71
CA ALA A 46 -10.73 0.97 -9.51
C ALA A 46 -11.15 0.92 -8.03
N ALA A 47 -10.70 -0.11 -7.30
CA ALA A 47 -10.99 -0.26 -5.87
C ALA A 47 -10.46 0.93 -5.05
N ALA A 48 -9.18 1.32 -5.24
CA ALA A 48 -8.61 2.47 -4.53
C ALA A 48 -9.40 3.76 -4.82
N THR A 49 -9.85 3.94 -6.06
CA THR A 49 -10.67 5.09 -6.46
C THR A 49 -12.03 5.07 -5.79
N ARG A 50 -12.74 3.93 -5.74
CA ARG A 50 -14.05 3.79 -5.09
C ARG A 50 -13.94 4.03 -3.58
N ILE A 51 -13.03 3.34 -2.90
CA ILE A 51 -12.79 3.49 -1.46
C ILE A 51 -12.46 4.96 -1.13
N SER A 52 -11.56 5.59 -1.88
CA SER A 52 -11.18 6.99 -1.62
C SER A 52 -12.36 7.95 -1.77
N ARG A 53 -13.22 7.74 -2.77
CA ARG A 53 -14.43 8.53 -2.96
C ARG A 53 -15.48 8.30 -1.87
N ALA A 54 -15.67 7.05 -1.45
CA ALA A 54 -16.59 6.69 -0.38
C ALA A 54 -16.16 7.34 0.96
N LEU A 55 -14.87 7.36 1.24
CA LEU A 55 -14.30 8.05 2.41
C LEU A 55 -14.43 9.57 2.29
N ALA A 56 -14.13 10.15 1.11
CA ALA A 56 -14.27 11.58 0.89
C ALA A 56 -15.72 12.05 1.06
N ALA A 57 -16.71 11.24 0.64
CA ALA A 57 -18.13 11.52 0.89
C ALA A 57 -18.49 11.58 2.38
N ARG A 58 -17.63 11.05 3.25
CA ARG A 58 -17.79 11.01 4.72
C ARG A 58 -16.84 11.96 5.47
N GLY A 59 -16.25 12.93 4.78
CA GLY A 59 -15.39 13.94 5.43
C GLY A 59 -13.92 13.53 5.55
N ILE A 60 -13.49 12.39 4.98
CA ILE A 60 -12.11 11.92 5.03
C ILE A 60 -11.43 12.16 3.69
N ALA A 61 -10.56 13.17 3.60
CA ALA A 61 -9.74 13.35 2.40
C ALA A 61 -8.74 12.20 2.24
N VAL A 62 -8.53 11.73 1.01
CA VAL A 62 -7.66 10.56 0.76
C VAL A 62 -6.65 10.89 -0.33
N LEU A 63 -5.36 10.86 0.01
CA LEU A 63 -4.27 10.87 -0.96
C LEU A 63 -3.99 9.45 -1.43
N ARG A 64 -4.05 9.25 -2.75
CA ARG A 64 -3.50 8.12 -3.47
C ARG A 64 -2.31 8.61 -4.27
N PHE A 65 -1.23 7.84 -4.34
CA PHE A 65 -0.05 8.21 -5.13
C PHE A 65 0.52 6.98 -5.83
N ASP A 66 1.31 7.18 -6.86
CA ASP A 66 2.06 6.13 -7.51
C ASP A 66 3.45 6.00 -6.88
N PHE A 67 3.85 4.78 -6.52
CA PHE A 67 5.21 4.49 -6.07
C PHE A 67 6.24 4.76 -7.18
N THR A 68 7.50 4.96 -6.81
CA THR A 68 8.62 5.17 -7.73
C THR A 68 8.62 4.14 -8.87
N GLY A 69 8.73 4.63 -10.10
CA GLY A 69 8.78 3.80 -11.32
C GLY A 69 7.43 3.19 -11.73
N LEU A 70 6.32 3.59 -11.08
CA LEU A 70 4.98 3.15 -11.42
C LEU A 70 4.07 4.32 -11.80
N GLY A 71 3.03 4.03 -12.59
CA GLY A 71 2.01 4.99 -12.99
C GLY A 71 2.58 6.25 -13.63
N ASN A 72 2.41 7.40 -12.97
CA ASN A 72 2.92 8.70 -13.42
C ASN A 72 4.09 9.23 -12.58
N SER A 73 4.60 8.44 -11.64
CA SER A 73 5.77 8.79 -10.84
C SER A 73 7.07 8.55 -11.61
N ASP A 74 8.06 9.40 -11.35
CA ASP A 74 9.40 9.26 -11.92
C ASP A 74 10.12 8.01 -11.40
N GLY A 75 11.29 7.74 -11.99
CA GLY A 75 12.18 6.66 -11.60
C GLY A 75 12.03 5.39 -12.42
N ASP A 76 12.86 4.42 -12.12
CA ASP A 76 12.84 3.09 -12.73
C ASP A 76 12.48 2.06 -11.66
N PHE A 77 11.39 1.32 -11.90
CA PHE A 77 10.92 0.26 -11.01
C PHE A 77 12.03 -0.75 -10.65
N SER A 78 12.94 -1.05 -11.58
CA SER A 78 14.05 -1.98 -11.33
C SER A 78 15.01 -1.50 -10.22
N ASN A 79 15.02 -0.21 -9.90
CA ASN A 79 15.83 0.36 -8.83
C ASN A 79 15.10 0.41 -7.49
N THR A 80 13.84 -0.04 -7.43
CA THR A 80 13.03 -0.03 -6.21
C THR A 80 13.14 -1.33 -5.42
N ASN A 81 12.78 -1.26 -4.15
CA ASN A 81 12.64 -2.39 -3.26
C ASN A 81 11.55 -2.08 -2.21
N PHE A 82 11.30 -2.98 -1.28
CA PHE A 82 10.25 -2.76 -0.27
C PHE A 82 10.57 -1.58 0.65
N SER A 83 11.83 -1.43 1.07
CA SER A 83 12.27 -0.27 1.86
C SER A 83 12.02 1.05 1.14
N SER A 84 12.34 1.14 -0.16
CA SER A 84 12.08 2.36 -0.94
C SER A 84 10.59 2.65 -1.08
N ASN A 85 9.73 1.64 -1.17
CA ASN A 85 8.29 1.85 -1.18
C ASN A 85 7.78 2.41 0.18
N VAL A 86 8.34 1.96 1.30
CA VAL A 86 8.05 2.56 2.62
C VAL A 86 8.50 4.02 2.66
N GLN A 87 9.69 4.36 2.11
CA GLN A 87 10.17 5.74 2.05
C GLN A 87 9.31 6.64 1.15
N ASP A 88 8.83 6.14 0.02
CA ASP A 88 7.87 6.86 -0.84
C ASP A 88 6.58 7.19 -0.07
N LEU A 89 6.09 6.24 0.75
CA LEU A 89 4.90 6.43 1.59
C LEU A 89 5.13 7.49 2.68
N LEU A 90 6.31 7.50 3.27
CA LEU A 90 6.70 8.54 4.24
C LEU A 90 6.84 9.92 3.56
N ALA A 91 7.34 9.98 2.32
CA ALA A 91 7.38 11.22 1.54
C ALA A 91 5.96 11.75 1.24
N ALA A 92 5.03 10.87 0.88
CA ALA A 92 3.63 11.23 0.70
C ALA A 92 2.97 11.75 2.00
N ALA A 93 3.30 11.14 3.14
CA ALA A 93 2.81 11.60 4.44
C ALA A 93 3.37 12.98 4.82
N ARG A 94 4.67 13.22 4.58
CA ARG A 94 5.29 14.56 4.76
C ARG A 94 4.61 15.62 3.90
N LYS A 95 4.36 15.31 2.63
CA LYS A 95 3.65 16.23 1.71
C LYS A 95 2.25 16.59 2.20
N LEU A 96 1.51 15.62 2.73
CA LEU A 96 0.21 15.90 3.35
C LEU A 96 0.33 16.79 4.58
N GLU A 97 1.32 16.54 5.44
CA GLU A 97 1.56 17.33 6.64
C GLU A 97 1.94 18.78 6.32
N GLU A 98 2.78 18.98 5.30
CA GLU A 98 3.22 20.31 4.86
C GLU A 98 2.08 21.15 4.26
N ASP A 99 1.26 20.57 3.37
CA ASP A 99 0.24 21.32 2.64
C ASP A 99 -1.12 21.37 3.35
N TYR A 100 -1.41 20.39 4.22
CA TYR A 100 -2.72 20.21 4.84
C TYR A 100 -2.59 19.84 6.33
N SER A 101 -2.51 18.54 6.61
CA SER A 101 -2.24 17.98 7.94
C SER A 101 -1.71 16.54 7.81
N ALA A 102 -1.00 16.08 8.84
CA ALA A 102 -0.50 14.72 8.89
C ALA A 102 -1.64 13.68 8.76
N PRO A 103 -1.45 12.58 8.01
CA PRO A 103 -2.48 11.57 7.86
C PRO A 103 -2.76 10.85 9.18
N GLN A 104 -4.05 10.67 9.51
CA GLN A 104 -4.51 9.95 10.68
C GLN A 104 -4.89 8.50 10.40
N LEU A 105 -5.10 8.17 9.12
CA LEU A 105 -5.46 6.82 8.64
C LEU A 105 -4.52 6.41 7.52
N LEU A 106 -3.93 5.22 7.63
CA LEU A 106 -3.24 4.57 6.52
C LEU A 106 -4.10 3.43 5.99
N ILE A 107 -4.20 3.32 4.68
CA ILE A 107 -4.91 2.23 4.00
C ILE A 107 -3.94 1.60 3.02
N GLY A 108 -3.77 0.29 3.07
CA GLY A 108 -2.87 -0.40 2.15
C GLY A 108 -3.50 -1.64 1.54
N HIS A 109 -3.38 -1.76 0.22
CA HIS A 109 -3.84 -2.91 -0.53
C HIS A 109 -2.66 -3.79 -0.94
N SER A 110 -2.77 -5.11 -0.69
CA SER A 110 -1.73 -6.09 -1.05
C SER A 110 -0.37 -5.69 -0.46
N LEU A 111 0.70 -5.57 -1.25
CA LEU A 111 2.00 -5.10 -0.75
C LEU A 111 1.92 -3.71 -0.10
N GLY A 112 1.06 -2.82 -0.60
CA GLY A 112 0.79 -1.54 0.05
C GLY A 112 0.29 -1.72 1.49
N GLY A 113 -0.40 -2.83 1.79
CA GLY A 113 -0.81 -3.20 3.14
C GLY A 113 0.37 -3.53 4.05
N ALA A 114 1.35 -4.29 3.57
CA ALA A 114 2.59 -4.53 4.30
C ALA A 114 3.39 -3.21 4.50
N ALA A 115 3.43 -2.35 3.47
CA ALA A 115 4.13 -1.07 3.56
C ALA A 115 3.51 -0.11 4.58
N VAL A 116 2.18 -0.01 4.68
CA VAL A 116 1.53 0.86 5.69
C VAL A 116 1.72 0.34 7.11
N LEU A 117 1.79 -0.98 7.32
CA LEU A 117 2.10 -1.56 8.62
C LEU A 117 3.51 -1.17 9.09
N MET A 118 4.48 -1.14 8.16
CA MET A 118 5.85 -0.70 8.46
C MET A 118 5.91 0.82 8.71
N ALA A 119 5.35 1.63 7.80
CA ALA A 119 5.41 3.09 7.87
C ALA A 119 4.69 3.67 9.09
N ALA A 120 3.67 2.98 9.62
CA ALA A 120 2.89 3.46 10.76
C ALA A 120 3.73 3.71 12.03
N ALA A 121 4.86 3.01 12.18
CA ALA A 121 5.78 3.21 13.30
C ALA A 121 6.45 4.61 13.26
N GLU A 122 6.70 5.13 12.06
CA GLU A 122 7.37 6.42 11.84
C GLU A 122 6.38 7.61 11.75
N LEU A 123 5.08 7.34 11.77
CA LEU A 123 4.03 8.34 11.59
C LEU A 123 3.20 8.51 12.88
N PRO A 124 3.61 9.36 13.83
CA PRO A 124 2.98 9.47 15.15
C PRO A 124 1.54 10.01 15.10
N ALA A 125 1.16 10.75 14.06
CA ALA A 125 -0.20 11.26 13.87
C ALA A 125 -1.20 10.17 13.49
N VAL A 126 -0.73 9.03 12.94
CA VAL A 126 -1.59 7.90 12.55
C VAL A 126 -2.28 7.30 13.77
N LYS A 127 -3.59 7.14 13.69
CA LYS A 127 -4.46 6.56 14.73
C LYS A 127 -4.98 5.18 14.34
N ALA A 128 -5.10 4.93 13.04
CA ALA A 128 -5.61 3.67 12.53
C ALA A 128 -4.89 3.24 11.25
N VAL A 129 -4.81 1.92 11.06
CA VAL A 129 -4.30 1.29 9.85
C VAL A 129 -5.36 0.31 9.35
N ALA A 130 -5.65 0.34 8.05
CA ALA A 130 -6.50 -0.63 7.37
C ALA A 130 -5.68 -1.38 6.33
N THR A 131 -5.68 -2.70 6.38
CA THR A 131 -5.05 -3.55 5.37
C THR A 131 -6.10 -4.29 4.57
N ILE A 132 -5.94 -4.37 3.25
CA ILE A 132 -6.86 -5.04 2.33
C ILE A 132 -6.07 -6.06 1.54
N ALA A 133 -6.42 -7.35 1.63
CA ALA A 133 -5.76 -8.43 0.91
C ALA A 133 -4.22 -8.40 1.07
N ALA A 134 -3.73 -8.05 2.25
CA ALA A 134 -2.31 -7.82 2.51
C ALA A 134 -1.59 -9.07 3.00
N PRO A 135 -0.34 -9.30 2.57
CA PRO A 135 0.52 -10.28 3.21
C PRO A 135 1.02 -9.76 4.57
N ALA A 136 1.28 -10.67 5.49
CA ALA A 136 1.84 -10.35 6.80
C ALA A 136 3.31 -9.90 6.72
N THR A 137 4.02 -10.35 5.69
CA THR A 137 5.45 -10.07 5.48
C THR A 137 5.70 -9.72 4.01
N ALA A 138 6.69 -8.88 3.75
CA ALA A 138 7.06 -8.51 2.37
C ALA A 138 7.68 -9.69 1.60
N ASP A 139 8.27 -10.67 2.29
CA ASP A 139 8.87 -11.86 1.70
C ASP A 139 7.85 -12.75 0.96
N HIS A 140 6.55 -12.59 1.25
CA HIS A 140 5.47 -13.19 0.45
C HIS A 140 5.62 -12.94 -1.05
N LEU A 141 6.21 -11.81 -1.45
CA LEU A 141 6.48 -11.52 -2.86
C LEU A 141 7.48 -12.49 -3.52
N ARG A 142 8.31 -13.18 -2.76
CA ARG A 142 9.32 -14.12 -3.33
C ARG A 142 8.70 -15.18 -4.22
N HIS A 143 7.48 -15.63 -3.88
CA HIS A 143 6.82 -16.64 -4.72
C HIS A 143 6.46 -16.13 -6.12
N LEU A 144 6.29 -14.81 -6.30
CA LEU A 144 6.04 -14.20 -7.62
C LEU A 144 7.29 -14.27 -8.52
N PHE A 145 8.46 -14.44 -7.94
CA PHE A 145 9.74 -14.47 -8.63
C PHE A 145 10.35 -15.88 -8.69
N LYS A 146 9.65 -16.92 -8.21
CA LYS A 146 10.18 -18.26 -8.04
C LYS A 146 10.78 -18.84 -9.33
N GLU A 147 10.13 -18.60 -10.46
CA GLU A 147 10.60 -19.09 -11.76
C GLU A 147 11.83 -18.33 -12.28
N SER A 148 12.03 -17.09 -11.85
CA SER A 148 13.15 -16.23 -12.26
C SER A 148 14.21 -16.08 -11.16
N ALA A 149 14.05 -16.73 -10.01
CA ALA A 149 14.94 -16.54 -8.86
C ALA A 149 16.40 -16.86 -9.19
N ASP A 150 16.67 -18.01 -9.83
CA ASP A 150 18.03 -18.43 -10.21
C ASP A 150 18.68 -17.43 -11.20
N GLU A 151 17.90 -16.87 -12.13
CA GLU A 151 18.36 -15.84 -13.06
C GLU A 151 18.67 -14.54 -12.32
N ILE A 152 17.77 -14.10 -11.43
CA ILE A 152 17.99 -12.89 -10.63
C ILE A 152 19.25 -13.05 -9.74
N GLU A 153 19.45 -14.22 -9.15
CA GLU A 153 20.62 -14.48 -8.29
C GLU A 153 21.93 -14.54 -9.09
N SER A 154 21.93 -15.19 -10.26
CA SER A 154 23.15 -15.38 -11.07
C SER A 154 23.49 -14.17 -11.94
N ALA A 155 22.50 -13.59 -12.64
CA ALA A 155 22.70 -12.45 -13.54
C ALA A 155 22.54 -11.08 -12.85
N GLY A 156 22.00 -11.05 -11.62
CA GLY A 156 21.74 -9.82 -10.88
C GLY A 156 20.38 -9.20 -11.17
N GLU A 157 19.72 -9.57 -12.26
CA GLU A 157 18.39 -9.12 -12.66
C GLU A 157 17.72 -10.13 -13.59
N ALA A 158 16.38 -10.09 -13.65
CA ALA A 158 15.58 -10.80 -14.67
C ALA A 158 14.35 -9.97 -15.05
N THR A 159 13.79 -10.29 -16.23
CA THR A 159 12.48 -9.78 -16.66
C THR A 159 11.39 -10.74 -16.21
N VAL A 160 10.42 -10.25 -15.47
CA VAL A 160 9.32 -11.04 -14.91
C VAL A 160 7.97 -10.52 -15.41
N GLN A 161 7.01 -11.43 -15.58
CA GLN A 161 5.64 -11.10 -15.95
C GLN A 161 4.78 -10.95 -14.69
N LEU A 162 4.27 -9.75 -14.43
CA LEU A 162 3.44 -9.45 -13.28
C LEU A 162 2.17 -8.69 -13.72
N GLY A 163 1.01 -9.27 -13.45
CA GLY A 163 -0.26 -8.66 -13.83
C GLY A 163 -0.41 -8.37 -15.33
N GLY A 164 0.18 -9.23 -16.19
CA GLY A 164 0.15 -9.08 -17.65
C GLY A 164 1.10 -8.02 -18.22
N ARG A 165 2.02 -7.51 -17.41
CA ARG A 165 3.05 -6.53 -17.79
C ARG A 165 4.44 -7.06 -17.46
N GLU A 166 5.43 -6.62 -18.26
CA GLU A 166 6.85 -6.93 -18.01
C GLU A 166 7.45 -5.96 -17.03
N PHE A 167 8.20 -6.50 -16.06
CA PHE A 167 8.98 -5.72 -15.10
C PHE A 167 10.39 -6.29 -15.01
N ARG A 168 11.36 -5.41 -14.97
CA ARG A 168 12.74 -5.78 -14.66
C ARG A 168 12.91 -5.75 -13.14
N VAL A 169 13.29 -6.88 -12.56
CA VAL A 169 13.51 -7.07 -11.13
C VAL A 169 14.99 -7.35 -10.89
N ARG A 170 15.59 -6.64 -9.96
CA ARG A 170 16.99 -6.80 -9.57
C ARG A 170 17.12 -7.52 -8.23
N ARG A 171 18.27 -8.15 -8.01
CA ARG A 171 18.62 -8.89 -6.79
C ARG A 171 18.36 -8.10 -5.51
N GLN A 172 18.61 -6.77 -5.54
CA GLN A 172 18.36 -5.89 -4.39
C GLN A 172 16.94 -5.97 -3.84
N LEU A 173 15.91 -6.22 -4.70
CA LEU A 173 14.55 -6.41 -4.23
C LEU A 173 14.44 -7.66 -3.35
N LEU A 174 15.00 -8.79 -3.81
CA LEU A 174 14.97 -10.06 -3.06
C LEU A 174 15.74 -9.96 -1.74
N GLU A 175 16.90 -9.34 -1.76
CA GLU A 175 17.74 -9.12 -0.58
C GLU A 175 17.07 -8.20 0.45
N ASP A 176 16.28 -7.24 -0.01
CA ASP A 176 15.57 -6.30 0.85
C ASP A 176 14.35 -6.96 1.51
N LEU A 177 13.63 -7.84 0.79
CA LEU A 177 12.49 -8.56 1.35
C LEU A 177 12.87 -9.38 2.60
N ASP A 178 14.09 -9.93 2.65
CA ASP A 178 14.58 -10.72 3.79
C ASP A 178 14.86 -9.92 5.06
N LYS A 179 14.99 -8.61 4.94
CA LYS A 179 15.35 -7.73 6.08
C LYS A 179 14.14 -7.34 6.93
N HIS A 180 12.93 -7.61 6.45
CA HIS A 180 11.71 -7.12 7.08
C HIS A 180 10.97 -8.22 7.85
N ASP A 181 11.22 -8.31 9.17
CA ASP A 181 10.38 -9.09 10.09
C ASP A 181 9.16 -8.25 10.49
N SER A 182 8.07 -8.43 9.72
CA SER A 182 6.84 -7.68 9.94
C SER A 182 6.10 -8.11 11.21
N ALA A 183 6.35 -9.30 11.76
CA ALA A 183 5.63 -9.79 12.93
C ALA A 183 5.89 -8.92 14.17
N GLU A 184 7.14 -8.52 14.38
CA GLU A 184 7.52 -7.62 15.47
C GLU A 184 6.92 -6.21 15.29
N HIS A 185 6.96 -5.67 14.05
CA HIS A 185 6.34 -4.39 13.72
C HIS A 185 4.83 -4.39 13.93
N ILE A 186 4.14 -5.47 13.52
CA ILE A 186 2.70 -5.63 13.72
C ILE A 186 2.37 -5.71 15.22
N ARG A 187 3.17 -6.42 16.01
CA ARG A 187 2.99 -6.52 17.47
C ARG A 187 3.08 -5.15 18.14
N HIS A 188 4.02 -4.32 17.72
CA HIS A 188 4.27 -2.98 18.29
C HIS A 188 3.60 -1.85 17.52
N LEU A 189 2.63 -2.16 16.65
CA LEU A 189 1.94 -1.17 15.83
C LEU A 189 1.37 0.00 16.64
N GLY A 190 0.81 -0.27 17.83
CA GLY A 190 0.28 0.76 18.74
C GLY A 190 -0.85 1.61 18.15
N ARG A 191 -1.53 1.12 17.11
CA ARG A 191 -2.61 1.79 16.38
C ARG A 191 -3.81 0.86 16.28
N ALA A 192 -5.01 1.41 16.08
CA ALA A 192 -6.16 0.60 15.73
C ALA A 192 -5.93 -0.09 14.38
N LEU A 193 -6.18 -1.38 14.30
CA LEU A 193 -5.96 -2.16 13.08
C LEU A 193 -7.28 -2.76 12.58
N LEU A 194 -7.55 -2.56 11.29
CA LEU A 194 -8.65 -3.20 10.60
C LEU A 194 -8.10 -4.03 9.44
N VAL A 195 -8.36 -5.33 9.46
CA VAL A 195 -7.88 -6.29 8.46
C VAL A 195 -9.06 -6.71 7.60
N TYR A 196 -9.01 -6.41 6.31
CA TYR A 196 -9.96 -6.87 5.30
C TYR A 196 -9.32 -7.95 4.44
N HIS A 197 -9.99 -9.09 4.27
CA HIS A 197 -9.48 -10.14 3.38
C HIS A 197 -10.61 -11.04 2.87
N SER A 198 -10.45 -11.51 1.63
CA SER A 198 -11.37 -12.48 1.04
C SER A 198 -10.89 -13.91 1.27
N PRO A 199 -11.78 -14.84 1.65
CA PRO A 199 -11.43 -16.26 1.67
C PRO A 199 -11.19 -16.85 0.27
N LEU A 200 -11.60 -16.14 -0.79
CA LEU A 200 -11.43 -16.55 -2.19
C LEU A 200 -10.21 -15.90 -2.87
N ASP A 201 -9.41 -15.14 -2.12
CA ASP A 201 -8.17 -14.54 -2.66
C ASP A 201 -7.17 -15.62 -3.04
N THR A 202 -6.85 -15.71 -4.34
CA THR A 202 -5.92 -16.69 -4.89
C THR A 202 -4.49 -16.17 -5.02
N ILE A 203 -4.26 -14.89 -4.72
CA ILE A 203 -2.95 -14.23 -4.82
C ILE A 203 -2.30 -14.17 -3.44
N VAL A 204 -3.04 -13.70 -2.44
CA VAL A 204 -2.62 -13.64 -1.04
C VAL A 204 -3.58 -14.47 -0.22
N SER A 205 -3.12 -15.58 0.36
CA SER A 205 -3.96 -16.45 1.18
C SER A 205 -4.54 -15.70 2.37
N ILE A 206 -5.79 -16.01 2.73
CA ILE A 206 -6.43 -15.51 3.96
C ILE A 206 -5.64 -15.83 5.23
N ASP A 207 -4.77 -16.84 5.18
CA ASP A 207 -3.86 -17.16 6.30
C ASP A 207 -2.93 -15.99 6.62
N GLU A 208 -2.59 -15.15 5.64
CA GLU A 208 -1.80 -13.94 5.86
C GLU A 208 -2.58 -12.93 6.73
N ALA A 209 -3.87 -12.74 6.47
CA ALA A 209 -4.73 -11.93 7.35
C ALA A 209 -4.80 -12.50 8.76
N ALA A 210 -4.87 -13.82 8.90
CA ALA A 210 -4.84 -14.48 10.20
C ALA A 210 -3.49 -14.26 10.93
N ARG A 211 -2.36 -14.26 10.19
CA ARG A 211 -1.04 -13.93 10.74
C ARG A 211 -0.97 -12.49 11.23
N ILE A 212 -1.40 -11.51 10.40
CA ILE A 212 -1.50 -10.09 10.78
C ILE A 212 -2.35 -9.95 12.04
N TYR A 213 -3.56 -10.52 12.03
CA TYR A 213 -4.50 -10.39 13.13
C TYR A 213 -3.98 -11.00 14.42
N ARG A 214 -3.34 -12.16 14.38
CA ARG A 214 -2.76 -12.82 15.56
C ARG A 214 -1.59 -12.03 16.15
N SER A 215 -0.73 -11.46 15.31
CA SER A 215 0.45 -10.69 15.73
C SER A 215 0.07 -9.37 16.37
N ALA A 216 -0.97 -8.69 15.88
CA ALA A 216 -1.35 -7.37 16.35
C ALA A 216 -1.93 -7.39 17.77
N MET A 217 -1.66 -6.31 18.51
CA MET A 217 -2.32 -6.01 19.79
C MET A 217 -3.66 -5.30 19.55
N HIS A 218 -4.54 -5.30 20.55
CA HIS A 218 -5.79 -4.54 20.48
C HIS A 218 -5.55 -3.01 20.54
N PRO A 219 -6.42 -2.19 19.91
CA PRO A 219 -7.67 -2.57 19.24
C PRO A 219 -7.44 -3.09 17.82
N LYS A 220 -8.04 -4.22 17.50
CA LYS A 220 -7.99 -4.82 16.16
C LYS A 220 -9.32 -5.46 15.79
N SER A 221 -9.64 -5.45 14.49
CA SER A 221 -10.83 -6.10 13.93
C SER A 221 -10.47 -6.79 12.62
N PHE A 222 -11.21 -7.84 12.29
CA PHE A 222 -11.16 -8.52 11.00
C PHE A 222 -12.52 -8.44 10.34
N LEU A 223 -12.54 -8.20 9.04
CA LEU A 223 -13.74 -8.22 8.22
C LEU A 223 -13.49 -9.07 6.97
N SER A 224 -14.30 -10.13 6.83
CA SER A 224 -14.26 -10.98 5.66
C SER A 224 -14.93 -10.29 4.47
N LEU A 225 -14.26 -10.30 3.32
CA LEU A 225 -14.79 -9.82 2.06
C LEU A 225 -15.25 -11.04 1.24
N ASP A 226 -16.36 -11.64 1.65
CA ASP A 226 -16.86 -12.88 1.07
C ASP A 226 -17.15 -12.71 -0.42
N GLY A 227 -16.46 -13.50 -1.25
CA GLY A 227 -16.65 -13.48 -2.69
C GLY A 227 -15.85 -12.42 -3.46
N ALA A 228 -15.08 -11.56 -2.80
CA ALA A 228 -14.19 -10.63 -3.47
C ALA A 228 -12.96 -11.33 -4.08
N ASP A 229 -12.48 -10.84 -5.21
CA ASP A 229 -11.16 -11.20 -5.72
C ASP A 229 -10.07 -10.32 -5.10
N HIS A 230 -8.80 -10.66 -5.37
CA HIS A 230 -7.64 -9.92 -4.83
C HIS A 230 -7.68 -8.41 -5.13
N LEU A 231 -8.19 -8.01 -6.29
CA LEU A 231 -8.22 -6.62 -6.74
C LEU A 231 -9.51 -5.87 -6.38
N LEU A 232 -10.47 -6.52 -5.73
CA LEU A 232 -11.81 -5.98 -5.46
C LEU A 232 -12.43 -5.43 -6.76
N SER A 233 -12.42 -6.27 -7.80
CA SER A 233 -12.78 -5.86 -9.16
C SER A 233 -14.24 -5.42 -9.27
N ARG A 234 -15.16 -6.07 -8.54
CA ARG A 234 -16.57 -5.73 -8.52
C ARG A 234 -16.80 -4.47 -7.67
N PRO A 235 -17.72 -3.58 -8.08
CA PRO A 235 -18.06 -2.39 -7.30
C PRO A 235 -18.46 -2.69 -5.85
N GLU A 236 -19.31 -3.69 -5.64
CA GLU A 236 -19.81 -4.10 -4.34
C GLU A 236 -18.73 -4.55 -3.34
N ASP A 237 -17.54 -4.91 -3.82
CA ASP A 237 -16.44 -5.36 -2.97
C ASP A 237 -15.65 -4.19 -2.34
N SER A 238 -15.88 -2.96 -2.83
CA SER A 238 -15.09 -1.78 -2.45
C SER A 238 -15.89 -0.49 -2.19
N ASP A 239 -17.24 -0.55 -2.24
CA ASP A 239 -18.15 0.58 -1.95
C ASP A 239 -18.54 0.69 -0.45
#